data_29f118ea06bdb38a53bfb8ae44daaa21
#
_entry.id   29f118ea06bdb38a53bfb8ae44daaa21
#
_cell.length_a   1.000
_cell.length_b   1.000
_cell.length_c   1.000
_cell.angle_alpha   90.00
_cell.angle_beta   90.00
_cell.angle_gamma   90.00
#
_symmetry.space_group_name_H-M   'P 1'
#
loop_
_entity.id
_entity.type
_entity.pdbx_description
1 polymer ?
#
loop_
_entity_poly.entity_id
_entity_poly.type
_entity_poly.pdbx_seq_one_letter_code
_entity_poly.pdbx_strand_id
1 'polypeptide(L)'
;NNRTNELYNVGGTDLGIVWELQPGHYGLFFGDTFGSDFYPNFVNPGPNGSNWRSNVLLFSDDQDLSDGLTINGATMDESGKNAREICYGGKDGSGNGDWTSIPTAAIRANGIDYVHYMNIRNWAGWITNFSSLYKSSDNGITWTRCQNVKFGSTSNFGQVSYFKKDGYIYMVGTITGRDNKPHLARFLEENI
;
A
#
# COMPACT_ATOMS: atom_id res chain seq x y z
N ASN A 1 16.46 14.65 -7.63
CA ASN A 1 15.97 14.71 -6.25
C ASN A 1 14.48 15.01 -6.24
N ASN A 2 13.66 14.09 -5.75
CA ASN A 2 12.19 14.13 -5.83
C ASN A 2 11.52 15.15 -4.88
N ARG A 3 12.23 15.65 -3.87
CA ARG A 3 11.70 16.62 -2.88
C ARG A 3 10.35 16.20 -2.28
N THR A 4 10.14 14.89 -2.05
CA THR A 4 8.86 14.34 -1.56
C THR A 4 8.48 14.88 -0.19
N ASN A 5 9.48 15.22 0.63
CA ASN A 5 9.29 15.86 1.93
C ASN A 5 8.69 17.27 1.81
N GLU A 6 9.03 18.02 0.76
CA GLU A 6 8.55 19.38 0.55
C GLU A 6 7.20 19.41 -0.20
N LEU A 7 7.06 18.56 -1.22
CA LEU A 7 5.93 18.58 -2.13
C LEU A 7 4.72 17.80 -1.59
N TYR A 8 4.96 16.72 -0.86
CA TYR A 8 3.92 15.77 -0.45
C TYR A 8 3.95 15.47 1.05
N ASN A 9 4.82 16.13 1.80
CA ASN A 9 5.08 15.84 3.22
C ASN A 9 5.41 14.36 3.47
N VAL A 10 6.25 13.77 2.62
CA VAL A 10 6.78 12.40 2.72
C VAL A 10 8.28 12.47 2.94
N GLY A 11 8.69 12.40 4.21
CA GLY A 11 10.09 12.47 4.62
C GLY A 11 10.74 11.09 4.79
N GLY A 12 9.95 10.09 5.17
CA GLY A 12 10.39 8.70 5.28
C GLY A 12 9.24 7.73 5.09
N THR A 13 9.51 6.61 4.42
CA THR A 13 8.51 5.59 4.12
C THR A 13 9.18 4.22 3.98
N ASP A 14 8.39 3.16 4.00
CA ASP A 14 8.86 1.81 3.73
C ASP A 14 8.04 1.12 2.64
N LEU A 15 8.49 -0.08 2.26
CA LEU A 15 7.93 -0.87 1.17
C LEU A 15 8.04 -0.12 -0.18
N GLY A 16 7.21 -0.49 -1.12
CA GLY A 16 7.12 0.11 -2.46
C GLY A 16 6.50 -0.88 -3.43
N ILE A 17 5.20 -0.74 -3.67
CA ILE A 17 4.46 -1.58 -4.60
C ILE A 17 4.23 -0.74 -5.84
N VAL A 18 4.73 -1.19 -6.99
CA VAL A 18 4.62 -0.48 -8.26
C VAL A 18 3.67 -1.23 -9.18
N TRP A 19 2.75 -0.50 -9.78
CA TRP A 19 1.91 -1.00 -10.87
C TRP A 19 1.60 0.11 -11.86
N GLU A 20 1.24 -0.27 -13.07
CA GLU A 20 0.82 0.66 -14.10
C GLU A 20 -0.69 0.96 -13.96
N LEU A 21 -1.03 2.22 -13.67
CA LEU A 21 -2.41 2.73 -13.59
C LEU A 21 -3.01 2.92 -14.98
N GLN A 22 -2.20 3.42 -15.92
CA GLN A 22 -2.48 3.54 -17.34
C GLN A 22 -1.15 3.62 -18.09
N PRO A 23 -1.11 3.44 -19.40
CA PRO A 23 0.15 3.41 -20.15
C PRO A 23 1.05 4.61 -19.83
N GLY A 24 2.23 4.33 -19.27
CA GLY A 24 3.22 5.33 -18.89
C GLY A 24 2.93 6.11 -17.61
N HIS A 25 1.91 5.73 -16.84
CA HIS A 25 1.59 6.34 -15.55
C HIS A 25 1.55 5.27 -14.46
N TYR A 26 2.42 5.39 -13.47
CA TYR A 26 2.67 4.37 -12.45
C TYR A 26 2.26 4.86 -11.06
N GLY A 27 1.62 3.97 -10.32
CA GLY A 27 1.41 4.12 -8.88
C GLY A 27 2.54 3.49 -8.09
N LEU A 28 3.01 4.19 -7.07
CA LEU A 28 3.98 3.72 -6.09
C LEU A 28 3.32 3.76 -4.71
N PHE A 29 2.91 2.61 -4.22
CA PHE A 29 2.17 2.51 -2.97
C PHE A 29 3.11 2.10 -1.84
N PHE A 30 3.25 2.97 -0.87
CA PHE A 30 4.14 2.81 0.28
C PHE A 30 3.36 2.45 1.54
N GLY A 31 4.04 1.83 2.49
CA GLY A 31 3.54 1.52 3.83
C GLY A 31 3.64 2.70 4.79
N ASP A 32 3.95 2.41 6.06
CA ASP A 32 4.05 3.44 7.10
C ASP A 32 4.92 4.61 6.64
N THR A 33 4.34 5.79 6.65
CA THR A 33 4.94 7.01 6.08
C THR A 33 4.88 8.15 7.09
N PHE A 34 5.99 8.88 7.23
CA PHE A 34 6.16 10.01 8.14
C PHE A 34 6.35 11.31 7.37
N GLY A 35 6.10 12.42 8.05
CA GLY A 35 6.19 13.76 7.48
C GLY A 35 7.61 14.21 7.19
N SER A 36 7.73 15.46 6.74
CA SER A 36 8.98 16.11 6.33
C SER A 36 10.03 16.20 7.43
N ASP A 37 9.62 16.06 8.69
CA ASP A 37 10.48 16.04 9.88
C ASP A 37 11.04 14.64 10.22
N PHE A 38 10.77 13.63 9.39
CA PHE A 38 11.34 12.30 9.57
C PHE A 38 12.87 12.34 9.55
N TYR A 39 13.48 11.64 10.51
CA TYR A 39 14.91 11.37 10.52
C TYR A 39 15.19 9.93 10.98
N PRO A 40 16.16 9.24 10.37
CA PRO A 40 16.56 7.92 10.82
C PRO A 40 17.26 8.00 12.17
N ASN A 41 16.88 7.12 13.11
CA ASN A 41 17.54 7.00 14.39
C ASN A 41 18.28 5.66 14.47
N PHE A 42 19.61 5.70 14.38
CA PHE A 42 20.46 4.50 14.39
C PHE A 42 20.75 3.94 15.79
N VAL A 43 20.53 4.74 16.83
CA VAL A 43 20.76 4.32 18.23
C VAL A 43 19.49 3.65 18.79
N ASN A 44 18.32 4.18 18.42
CA ASN A 44 17.02 3.63 18.81
C ASN A 44 16.19 3.50 17.54
N PRO A 45 16.43 2.43 16.75
CA PRO A 45 15.79 2.28 15.45
C PRO A 45 14.28 2.17 15.60
N GLY A 46 13.58 3.05 14.91
CA GLY A 46 12.14 3.13 14.89
C GLY A 46 11.69 4.35 14.11
N PRO A 47 10.40 4.48 13.88
CA PRO A 47 9.86 5.62 13.18
C PRO A 47 9.98 6.89 14.03
N ASN A 48 10.69 7.87 13.51
CA ASN A 48 10.84 9.20 14.11
C ASN A 48 10.33 10.23 13.13
N GLY A 49 9.32 10.98 13.52
CA GLY A 49 8.69 12.01 12.71
C GLY A 49 7.21 12.17 13.06
N SER A 50 6.65 13.27 12.63
CA SER A 50 5.21 13.54 12.77
C SER A 50 4.41 13.07 11.55
N ASN A 51 3.12 13.33 11.55
CA ASN A 51 2.20 13.04 10.45
C ASN A 51 2.31 11.60 9.92
N TRP A 52 2.25 10.64 10.84
CA TRP A 52 2.25 9.22 10.48
C TRP A 52 0.95 8.83 9.75
N ARG A 53 1.12 8.27 8.56
CA ARG A 53 0.09 7.64 7.74
C ARG A 53 0.45 6.18 7.55
N SER A 54 -0.53 5.29 7.63
CA SER A 54 -0.33 3.84 7.44
C SER A 54 0.16 3.49 6.03
N ASN A 55 -0.13 4.37 5.09
CA ASN A 55 0.22 4.17 3.67
C ASN A 55 -0.02 5.47 2.89
N VAL A 56 0.70 5.63 1.78
CA VAL A 56 0.51 6.72 0.82
C VAL A 56 0.71 6.21 -0.60
N LEU A 57 0.07 6.87 -1.56
CA LEU A 57 0.26 6.63 -2.99
C LEU A 57 0.93 7.84 -3.63
N LEU A 58 2.08 7.58 -4.23
CA LEU A 58 2.80 8.53 -5.10
C LEU A 58 2.67 8.10 -6.56
N PHE A 59 2.91 9.03 -7.47
CA PHE A 59 2.82 8.80 -8.92
C PHE A 59 4.14 9.10 -9.63
N SER A 60 4.38 8.36 -10.71
CA SER A 60 5.49 8.58 -11.62
C SER A 60 5.04 8.41 -13.06
N ASP A 61 5.46 9.33 -13.93
CA ASP A 61 5.35 9.21 -15.38
C ASP A 61 6.72 8.91 -16.01
N ASP A 62 7.70 8.55 -15.19
CA ASP A 62 9.05 8.30 -15.59
C ASP A 62 9.20 6.99 -16.37
N GLN A 63 9.75 7.05 -17.55
CA GLN A 63 10.00 5.91 -18.43
C GLN A 63 11.50 5.69 -18.70
N ASP A 64 12.36 6.57 -18.17
CA ASP A 64 13.81 6.44 -18.24
C ASP A 64 14.42 6.42 -16.84
N LEU A 65 14.68 5.24 -16.34
CA LEU A 65 15.25 5.04 -15.00
C LEU A 65 16.78 5.12 -14.97
N SER A 66 17.42 5.55 -16.06
CA SER A 66 18.90 5.62 -16.15
C SER A 66 19.51 6.66 -15.19
N ASP A 67 18.75 7.69 -14.82
CA ASP A 67 19.14 8.74 -13.88
C ASP A 67 18.39 8.65 -12.52
N GLY A 68 17.63 7.58 -12.32
CA GLY A 68 16.80 7.31 -11.15
C GLY A 68 15.32 7.49 -11.42
N LEU A 69 14.49 7.31 -10.39
CA LEU A 69 13.03 7.43 -10.48
C LEU A 69 12.57 8.86 -10.15
N THR A 70 11.79 9.46 -11.03
CA THR A 70 11.14 10.77 -10.79
C THR A 70 9.73 10.58 -10.23
N ILE A 71 9.43 11.19 -9.09
CA ILE A 71 8.10 11.27 -8.50
C ILE A 71 7.50 12.62 -8.86
N ASN A 72 6.37 12.63 -9.55
CA ASN A 72 5.72 13.83 -10.05
C ASN A 72 4.28 14.02 -9.57
N GLY A 73 3.79 13.18 -8.65
CA GLY A 73 2.47 13.32 -8.07
C GLY A 73 2.26 12.49 -6.81
N ALA A 74 1.13 12.73 -6.16
CA ALA A 74 0.61 11.96 -5.04
C ALA A 74 -0.92 12.06 -4.95
N THR A 75 -1.57 11.08 -4.35
CA THR A 75 -2.95 11.26 -3.90
C THR A 75 -2.93 12.16 -2.66
N MET A 76 -3.43 13.39 -2.82
CA MET A 76 -3.36 14.44 -1.79
C MET A 76 -4.56 14.44 -0.86
N ASP A 77 -4.37 14.95 0.35
CA ASP A 77 -5.45 15.29 1.26
C ASP A 77 -6.19 16.57 0.81
N GLU A 78 -7.27 16.93 1.49
CA GLU A 78 -8.08 18.11 1.17
C GLU A 78 -7.31 19.44 1.29
N SER A 79 -6.25 19.47 2.08
CA SER A 79 -5.41 20.66 2.22
C SER A 79 -4.47 20.87 1.01
N GLY A 80 -4.26 19.82 0.20
CA GLY A 80 -3.31 19.81 -0.91
C GLY A 80 -1.85 19.88 -0.47
N LYS A 81 -1.54 19.57 0.80
CA LYS A 81 -0.18 19.67 1.37
C LYS A 81 0.42 18.32 1.71
N ASN A 82 -0.41 17.31 1.97
CA ASN A 82 0.06 16.02 2.41
C ASN A 82 -0.41 14.91 1.46
N ALA A 83 0.45 13.97 1.14
CA ALA A 83 0.02 12.70 0.59
C ALA A 83 -0.94 12.03 1.58
N ARG A 84 -2.11 11.63 1.09
CA ARG A 84 -3.22 11.14 1.92
C ARG A 84 -3.07 9.66 2.24
N GLU A 85 -3.46 9.24 3.45
CA GLU A 85 -3.71 7.83 3.76
C GLU A 85 -4.86 7.29 2.91
N ILE A 86 -4.65 6.15 2.26
CA ILE A 86 -5.64 5.48 1.39
C ILE A 86 -6.38 4.37 2.16
N CYS A 87 -5.64 3.35 2.59
CA CYS A 87 -6.17 2.26 3.38
C CYS A 87 -6.15 2.66 4.85
N TYR A 88 -7.32 2.91 5.41
CA TYR A 88 -7.43 3.42 6.76
C TYR A 88 -6.81 2.49 7.80
N GLY A 89 -5.99 3.04 8.67
CA GLY A 89 -5.47 2.41 9.88
C GLY A 89 -5.86 3.21 11.11
N GLY A 90 -6.50 2.56 12.09
CA GLY A 90 -7.15 3.21 13.23
C GLY A 90 -6.22 3.86 14.24
N LYS A 91 -4.90 3.64 14.16
CA LYS A 91 -3.88 4.15 15.10
C LYS A 91 -4.08 3.73 16.56
N ASP A 92 -4.86 2.66 16.80
CA ASP A 92 -5.06 2.10 18.12
C ASP A 92 -3.91 1.18 18.53
N GLY A 93 -2.95 1.72 19.26
CA GLY A 93 -1.77 1.01 19.77
C GLY A 93 -2.04 0.14 21.00
N SER A 94 -3.29 -0.06 21.45
CA SER A 94 -3.62 -0.89 22.62
C SER A 94 -3.29 -2.38 22.45
N GLY A 95 -3.07 -2.82 21.20
CA GLY A 95 -2.86 -4.23 20.84
C GLY A 95 -4.16 -5.03 20.66
N ASN A 96 -5.31 -4.40 20.85
CA ASN A 96 -6.64 -5.01 20.70
C ASN A 96 -7.47 -4.42 19.56
N GLY A 97 -7.07 -3.26 19.06
CA GLY A 97 -7.77 -2.52 18.03
C GLY A 97 -7.17 -2.64 16.65
N ASP A 98 -7.33 -1.59 15.90
CA ASP A 98 -6.82 -1.38 14.54
C ASP A 98 -5.65 -0.40 14.62
N TRP A 99 -4.43 -0.89 14.46
CA TRP A 99 -3.24 -0.04 14.54
C TRP A 99 -2.90 0.59 13.20
N THR A 100 -2.59 -0.22 12.20
CA THR A 100 -2.14 0.27 10.90
C THR A 100 -2.63 -0.63 9.76
N SER A 101 -2.66 -0.11 8.55
CA SER A 101 -3.05 -0.83 7.34
C SER A 101 -1.92 -0.77 6.31
N ILE A 102 -1.27 -1.90 6.10
CA ILE A 102 -0.06 -2.03 5.28
C ILE A 102 -0.41 -2.62 3.91
N PRO A 103 -0.10 -1.93 2.81
CA PRO A 103 -0.31 -2.46 1.47
C PRO A 103 0.64 -3.63 1.19
N THR A 104 0.16 -4.64 0.47
CA THR A 104 0.95 -5.81 0.11
C THR A 104 1.02 -6.03 -1.39
N ALA A 105 0.01 -5.63 -2.15
CA ALA A 105 -0.01 -5.76 -3.60
C ALA A 105 -0.94 -4.73 -4.24
N ALA A 106 -0.74 -4.48 -5.53
CA ALA A 106 -1.66 -3.71 -6.35
C ALA A 106 -1.79 -4.35 -7.73
N ILE A 107 -2.91 -4.11 -8.40
CA ILE A 107 -3.17 -4.57 -9.76
C ILE A 107 -4.25 -3.72 -10.43
N ARG A 108 -4.09 -3.48 -11.74
CA ARG A 108 -5.15 -2.93 -12.58
C ARG A 108 -5.87 -4.06 -13.31
N ALA A 109 -7.20 -4.10 -13.17
CA ALA A 109 -8.06 -5.06 -13.83
C ALA A 109 -9.37 -4.39 -14.28
N ASN A 110 -9.79 -4.63 -15.51
CA ASN A 110 -11.04 -4.08 -16.10
C ASN A 110 -11.15 -2.54 -15.96
N GLY A 111 -10.03 -1.82 -16.06
CA GLY A 111 -9.98 -0.36 -15.93
C GLY A 111 -10.05 0.17 -14.50
N ILE A 112 -10.07 -0.71 -13.50
CA ILE A 112 -10.12 -0.39 -12.07
C ILE A 112 -8.79 -0.79 -11.43
N ASP A 113 -8.28 0.06 -10.55
CA ASP A 113 -7.10 -0.21 -9.74
C ASP A 113 -7.52 -0.80 -8.41
N TYR A 114 -6.86 -1.87 -8.00
CA TYR A 114 -7.08 -2.54 -6.73
C TYR A 114 -5.79 -2.58 -5.92
N VAL A 115 -5.90 -2.33 -4.63
CA VAL A 115 -4.81 -2.44 -3.66
C VAL A 115 -5.21 -3.42 -2.58
N HIS A 116 -4.39 -4.45 -2.37
CA HIS A 116 -4.52 -5.40 -1.28
C HIS A 116 -3.72 -4.88 -0.08
N TYR A 117 -4.32 -4.92 1.10
CA TYR A 117 -3.68 -4.49 2.33
C TYR A 117 -3.98 -5.46 3.49
N MET A 118 -3.07 -5.55 4.44
CA MET A 118 -3.26 -6.22 5.71
C MET A 118 -3.46 -5.19 6.81
N ASN A 119 -4.46 -5.43 7.68
CA ASN A 119 -4.74 -4.58 8.83
C ASN A 119 -4.08 -5.19 10.07
N ILE A 120 -3.13 -4.47 10.65
CA ILE A 120 -2.33 -4.92 11.78
C ILE A 120 -2.94 -4.44 13.08
N ARG A 121 -3.05 -5.35 14.05
CA ARG A 121 -3.48 -5.07 15.42
C ARG A 121 -2.31 -4.88 16.37
N ASN A 122 -1.29 -5.72 16.21
CA ASN A 122 -0.12 -5.72 17.08
C ASN A 122 1.12 -6.22 16.33
N TRP A 123 2.20 -5.49 16.41
CA TRP A 123 3.48 -5.89 15.82
C TRP A 123 4.19 -6.99 16.61
N ALA A 124 3.98 -7.06 17.94
CA ALA A 124 4.46 -8.17 18.73
C ALA A 124 3.72 -9.46 18.32
N GLY A 125 4.44 -10.38 17.70
CA GLY A 125 3.87 -11.62 17.16
C GLY A 125 3.15 -11.45 15.82
N TRP A 126 3.21 -10.29 15.17
CA TRP A 126 2.60 -10.02 13.87
C TRP A 126 1.11 -10.36 13.79
N ILE A 127 0.33 -9.78 14.70
CA ILE A 127 -1.10 -10.09 14.81
C ILE A 127 -1.90 -9.19 13.88
N THR A 128 -2.60 -9.80 12.92
CA THR A 128 -3.50 -9.12 11.99
C THR A 128 -4.97 -9.30 12.38
N ASN A 129 -5.79 -8.32 12.04
CA ASN A 129 -7.24 -8.42 12.14
C ASN A 129 -7.84 -9.11 10.91
N PHE A 130 -7.43 -8.67 9.74
CA PHE A 130 -7.90 -9.16 8.44
C PHE A 130 -7.04 -8.54 7.34
N SER A 131 -7.26 -9.01 6.11
CA SER A 131 -6.82 -8.32 4.89
C SER A 131 -8.01 -8.05 3.99
N SER A 132 -7.92 -7.03 3.14
CA SER A 132 -9.01 -6.63 2.25
C SER A 132 -8.45 -5.82 1.06
N LEU A 133 -9.35 -5.27 0.23
CA LEU A 133 -9.00 -4.43 -0.90
C LEU A 133 -9.62 -3.04 -0.81
N TYR A 134 -8.91 -2.06 -1.33
CA TYR A 134 -9.47 -0.80 -1.81
C TYR A 134 -9.44 -0.79 -3.34
N LYS A 135 -10.34 -0.03 -3.94
CA LYS A 135 -10.41 0.16 -5.40
C LYS A 135 -10.54 1.61 -5.78
N SER A 136 -10.00 1.94 -6.96
CA SER A 136 -10.09 3.23 -7.61
C SER A 136 -10.48 3.06 -9.08
N SER A 137 -11.40 3.89 -9.58
CA SER A 137 -11.79 3.93 -10.99
C SER A 137 -11.33 5.21 -11.70
N ASP A 138 -10.49 6.02 -11.05
CA ASP A 138 -10.03 7.33 -11.51
C ASP A 138 -8.50 7.47 -11.42
N ASN A 139 -7.79 6.37 -11.71
CA ASN A 139 -6.33 6.30 -11.73
C ASN A 139 -5.69 6.72 -10.39
N GLY A 140 -6.25 6.23 -9.29
CA GLY A 140 -5.66 6.42 -7.96
C GLY A 140 -6.01 7.73 -7.26
N ILE A 141 -6.88 8.57 -7.83
CA ILE A 141 -7.28 9.85 -7.22
C ILE A 141 -8.22 9.61 -6.02
N THR A 142 -9.27 8.80 -6.21
CA THR A 142 -10.20 8.43 -5.14
C THR A 142 -10.23 6.93 -4.91
N TRP A 143 -10.44 6.53 -3.67
CA TRP A 143 -10.38 5.14 -3.25
C TRP A 143 -11.57 4.77 -2.38
N THR A 144 -12.12 3.58 -2.62
CA THR A 144 -13.25 3.03 -1.84
C THR A 144 -12.91 1.61 -1.40
N ARG A 145 -13.18 1.29 -0.14
CA ARG A 145 -12.99 -0.07 0.39
C ARG A 145 -13.98 -1.05 -0.26
N CYS A 146 -13.49 -2.22 -0.66
CA CYS A 146 -14.31 -3.33 -1.13
C CYS A 146 -14.98 -4.02 0.06
N GLN A 147 -16.24 -3.66 0.35
CA GLN A 147 -16.95 -4.09 1.56
C GLN A 147 -17.14 -5.61 1.67
N ASN A 148 -17.27 -6.29 0.53
CA ASN A 148 -17.54 -7.73 0.47
C ASN A 148 -16.27 -8.59 0.39
N VAL A 149 -15.08 -7.98 0.43
CA VAL A 149 -13.79 -8.69 0.35
C VAL A 149 -13.13 -8.64 1.72
N LYS A 150 -12.97 -9.82 2.34
CA LYS A 150 -12.28 -9.94 3.62
C LYS A 150 -11.58 -11.29 3.71
N PHE A 151 -10.28 -11.25 3.92
CA PHE A 151 -9.45 -12.40 4.27
C PHE A 151 -9.22 -12.39 5.77
N GLY A 152 -9.61 -13.47 6.47
CA GLY A 152 -9.39 -13.57 7.91
C GLY A 152 -7.89 -13.59 8.28
N SER A 153 -7.58 -13.35 9.54
CA SER A 153 -6.20 -13.27 10.04
C SER A 153 -5.34 -14.53 9.81
N THR A 154 -5.96 -15.68 9.59
CA THR A 154 -5.29 -16.96 9.30
C THR A 154 -5.37 -17.37 7.82
N SER A 155 -5.86 -16.48 6.96
CA SER A 155 -5.96 -16.76 5.53
C SER A 155 -4.58 -16.89 4.89
N ASN A 156 -4.40 -17.90 4.03
CA ASN A 156 -3.22 -18.05 3.19
C ASN A 156 -3.05 -16.93 2.15
N PHE A 157 -3.98 -16.00 2.09
CA PHE A 157 -3.97 -14.84 1.20
C PHE A 157 -4.10 -13.53 1.98
N GLY A 158 -3.56 -13.51 3.19
CA GLY A 158 -3.50 -12.33 4.04
C GLY A 158 -2.56 -11.25 3.50
N GLN A 159 -1.41 -11.66 2.96
CA GLN A 159 -0.53 -10.81 2.14
C GLN A 159 -0.25 -11.53 0.82
N VAL A 160 -0.23 -10.79 -0.28
CA VAL A 160 -0.22 -11.38 -1.62
C VAL A 160 0.69 -10.63 -2.59
N SER A 161 0.96 -11.29 -3.71
CA SER A 161 1.42 -10.67 -4.95
C SER A 161 0.49 -11.10 -6.08
N TYR A 162 0.20 -10.19 -7.02
CA TYR A 162 -0.66 -10.45 -8.15
C TYR A 162 0.11 -10.53 -9.46
N PHE A 163 -0.37 -11.36 -10.36
CA PHE A 163 0.09 -11.43 -11.74
C PHE A 163 -1.07 -11.72 -12.68
N LYS A 164 -1.19 -10.93 -13.75
CA LYS A 164 -2.27 -11.08 -14.74
C LYS A 164 -1.77 -11.78 -15.98
N LYS A 165 -2.48 -12.82 -16.40
CA LYS A 165 -2.16 -13.59 -17.62
C LYS A 165 -3.37 -14.34 -18.15
N ASP A 166 -3.58 -14.28 -19.49
CA ASP A 166 -4.59 -15.05 -20.22
C ASP A 166 -6.01 -14.93 -19.63
N GLY A 167 -6.42 -13.70 -19.26
CA GLY A 167 -7.73 -13.42 -18.68
C GLY A 167 -7.90 -13.88 -17.22
N TYR A 168 -6.82 -14.33 -16.57
CA TYR A 168 -6.80 -14.68 -15.15
C TYR A 168 -5.93 -13.74 -14.35
N ILE A 169 -6.32 -13.54 -13.11
CA ILE A 169 -5.47 -12.99 -12.07
C ILE A 169 -4.94 -14.16 -11.23
N TYR A 170 -3.64 -14.31 -11.19
CA TYR A 170 -2.93 -15.23 -10.31
C TYR A 170 -2.57 -14.50 -9.03
N MET A 171 -2.74 -15.17 -7.91
CA MET A 171 -2.45 -14.64 -6.59
C MET A 171 -1.54 -15.61 -5.85
N VAL A 172 -0.32 -15.20 -5.58
CA VAL A 172 0.60 -15.89 -4.67
C VAL A 172 0.47 -15.23 -3.32
N GLY A 173 0.09 -15.98 -2.30
CA GLY A 173 -0.17 -15.42 -0.98
C GLY A 173 0.36 -16.27 0.15
N THR A 174 0.48 -15.64 1.32
CA THR A 174 0.81 -16.28 2.59
C THR A 174 -0.14 -15.78 3.68
N ILE A 175 -0.20 -16.48 4.80
CA ILE A 175 -0.64 -15.88 6.05
C ILE A 175 0.29 -14.67 6.29
N THR A 176 -0.24 -13.59 6.85
CA THR A 176 0.55 -12.40 7.17
C THR A 176 1.73 -12.72 8.07
N GLY A 177 2.87 -12.06 7.83
CA GLY A 177 4.13 -12.34 8.53
C GLY A 177 5.24 -12.76 7.56
N ARG A 178 6.33 -13.31 8.08
CA ARG A 178 7.56 -13.54 7.28
C ARG A 178 7.88 -14.99 7.01
N ASP A 179 7.38 -15.94 7.80
CA ASP A 179 7.85 -17.34 7.79
C ASP A 179 6.76 -18.34 7.35
N ASN A 180 5.86 -17.90 6.49
CA ASN A 180 4.72 -18.72 6.05
C ASN A 180 4.95 -19.30 4.65
N LYS A 181 4.40 -20.49 4.42
CA LYS A 181 4.46 -21.14 3.11
C LYS A 181 3.61 -20.41 2.09
N PRO A 182 4.10 -20.23 0.84
CA PRO A 182 3.32 -19.61 -0.22
C PRO A 182 2.23 -20.57 -0.75
N HIS A 183 1.11 -19.98 -1.11
CA HIS A 183 -0.03 -20.65 -1.74
C HIS A 183 -0.38 -19.95 -3.04
N LEU A 184 -0.78 -20.73 -4.05
CA LEU A 184 -1.17 -20.22 -5.36
C LEU A 184 -2.69 -20.36 -5.52
N ALA A 185 -3.34 -19.29 -5.95
CA ALA A 185 -4.70 -19.29 -6.43
C ALA A 185 -4.79 -18.52 -7.74
N ARG A 186 -5.90 -18.70 -8.47
CA ARG A 186 -6.26 -17.86 -9.60
C ARG A 186 -7.78 -17.73 -9.70
N PHE A 187 -8.20 -16.65 -10.30
CA PHE A 187 -9.60 -16.40 -10.64
C PHE A 187 -9.68 -15.63 -11.96
N LEU A 188 -10.82 -15.64 -12.60
CA LEU A 188 -11.04 -14.86 -13.83
C LEU A 188 -10.93 -13.36 -13.51
N GLU A 189 -10.31 -12.59 -14.41
CA GLU A 189 -10.16 -11.12 -14.25
C GLU A 189 -11.50 -10.42 -14.06
N GLU A 190 -12.57 -10.92 -14.66
CA GLU A 190 -13.93 -10.38 -14.51
C GLU A 190 -14.54 -10.54 -13.12
N ASN A 191 -13.93 -11.36 -12.26
CA ASN A 191 -14.43 -11.70 -10.92
C ASN A 191 -13.68 -10.97 -9.78
N ILE A 192 -12.85 -9.97 -10.10
CA ILE A 192 -12.18 -9.17 -9.08
C ILE A 192 -13.09 -8.08 -8.50
#